data_53e1abff9d2d72b7345a89ddbcd11dc0
#
_entry.id   53e1abff9d2d72b7345a89ddbcd11dc0
#
_cell.length_a   1.000
_cell.length_b   1.000
_cell.length_c   1.000
_cell.angle_alpha   90.00
_cell.angle_beta   90.00
_cell.angle_gamma   90.00
#
_symmetry.space_group_name_H-M   'P 1'
#
loop_
_entity.id
_entity.type
_entity.pdbx_description
1 polymer ?
#
loop_
_entity_poly.entity_id
_entity_poly.type
_entity_poly.pdbx_seq_one_letter_code
_entity_poly.pdbx_strand_id
1 'polypeptide(L)'
;MMHGRATTTNSLLFARHAGGELLCFRVSGSEEVFIDGLGEQGLGKVMVIKVAINGYGTIGKRVADAVDAQDDMEIVGVTKTRPSFGCDLAVRKGYPLYCTFDEKEKIAAFAKAGYTCHGGLTDLLDVADVVVDCSPGKVGAANKSAYVDAGVKFIFQGGEKHDMVGMSYTSSANHEANLNVAGTRVVSCNTTGLSRTLVPLYEHCGSLKVECTMIRRAADPGDSKKGPINAIKPVLKVPSHHGPDVMTVKPEIDINSMAVAVPTTLMHCHSIVAFLPEGHGLTTASVLKLWAEHPRIIIMNGGETNITTTAEVMEYARDIGRKWGDLHEIFVWEDGVKLDGNTLYYFQAIHQESDVIPENIDAIRALMGTESDWRVSVAKTDKAIFAYNGL
;
A
#
# COMPACT_ATOMS: atom_id res chain seq x y z
N MET A 1 -35.33 42.96 15.30
CA MET A 1 -35.77 42.24 14.10
C MET A 1 -34.65 42.24 13.10
N MET A 2 -33.90 41.14 13.03
CA MET A 2 -32.91 40.93 11.99
C MET A 2 -33.28 39.64 11.25
N HIS A 3 -33.62 39.76 9.97
CA HIS A 3 -33.93 38.66 9.09
C HIS A 3 -32.62 38.05 8.56
N GLY A 4 -32.31 36.86 8.98
CA GLY A 4 -31.25 36.05 8.36
C GLY A 4 -31.80 35.39 7.09
N ARG A 5 -31.19 35.66 5.94
CA ARG A 5 -31.45 34.95 4.68
C ARG A 5 -30.72 33.61 4.72
N ALA A 6 -31.48 32.52 4.61
CA ALA A 6 -30.94 31.22 4.32
C ALA A 6 -30.55 31.16 2.84
N THR A 7 -29.29 30.88 2.56
CA THR A 7 -28.80 30.54 1.20
C THR A 7 -29.01 29.08 0.96
N THR A 8 -29.97 28.72 0.10
CA THR A 8 -30.16 27.36 -0.42
C THR A 8 -29.07 27.06 -1.45
N THR A 9 -28.20 26.15 -1.12
CA THR A 9 -27.24 25.56 -2.07
C THR A 9 -27.95 24.51 -2.93
N ASN A 10 -28.11 24.83 -4.20
CA ASN A 10 -28.56 23.86 -5.21
C ASN A 10 -27.35 23.02 -5.65
N SER A 11 -27.34 21.72 -5.38
CA SER A 11 -26.33 20.79 -5.89
C SER A 11 -26.87 20.04 -7.11
N LEU A 12 -26.08 19.97 -8.18
CA LEU A 12 -26.39 19.20 -9.40
C LEU A 12 -25.62 17.86 -9.31
N LEU A 13 -26.34 16.76 -9.35
CA LEU A 13 -25.78 15.41 -9.46
C LEU A 13 -25.93 14.93 -10.90
N PHE A 14 -24.83 14.40 -11.47
CA PHE A 14 -24.80 13.80 -12.81
C PHE A 14 -24.58 12.30 -12.68
N ALA A 15 -25.46 11.50 -13.28
CA ALA A 15 -25.29 10.06 -13.42
C ALA A 15 -25.37 9.67 -14.89
N ARG A 16 -24.54 8.74 -15.34
CA ARG A 16 -24.62 8.14 -16.68
C ARG A 16 -25.35 6.80 -16.61
N HIS A 17 -26.32 6.62 -17.46
CA HIS A 17 -26.99 5.34 -17.68
C HIS A 17 -26.16 4.48 -18.65
N ALA A 18 -26.33 3.16 -18.59
CA ALA A 18 -25.62 2.18 -19.44
C ALA A 18 -25.81 2.35 -20.96
N GLY A 19 -26.63 3.31 -21.40
CA GLY A 19 -26.84 3.70 -22.81
C GLY A 19 -26.14 4.99 -23.23
N GLY A 20 -25.31 5.62 -22.37
CA GLY A 20 -24.50 6.79 -22.74
C GLY A 20 -25.16 8.16 -22.54
N GLU A 21 -26.43 8.24 -22.18
CA GLU A 21 -27.13 9.51 -21.94
C GLU A 21 -26.82 10.06 -20.52
N LEU A 22 -26.59 11.38 -20.46
CA LEU A 22 -26.31 12.12 -19.23
C LEU A 22 -27.63 12.59 -18.62
N LEU A 23 -28.02 12.04 -17.47
CA LEU A 23 -29.17 12.50 -16.71
C LEU A 23 -28.73 13.52 -15.66
N CYS A 24 -29.35 14.69 -15.68
CA CYS A 24 -29.09 15.77 -14.73
C CYS A 24 -30.22 15.84 -13.70
N PHE A 25 -29.88 15.70 -12.42
CA PHE A 25 -30.85 15.80 -11.33
C PHE A 25 -30.61 17.07 -10.51
N ARG A 26 -31.67 17.79 -10.23
CA ARG A 26 -31.66 18.96 -9.36
C ARG A 26 -32.20 18.55 -7.99
N VAL A 27 -31.36 18.59 -6.95
CA VAL A 27 -31.77 18.29 -5.58
C VAL A 27 -32.04 19.61 -4.86
N SER A 28 -33.28 19.84 -4.47
CA SER A 28 -33.68 20.95 -3.63
C SER A 28 -34.33 20.42 -2.35
N GLY A 29 -33.61 20.61 -1.23
CA GLY A 29 -34.18 20.42 0.12
C GLY A 29 -34.42 18.97 0.55
N SER A 30 -34.30 18.73 1.82
CA SER A 30 -34.41 17.52 2.61
C SER A 30 -35.68 16.65 2.36
N GLU A 31 -35.76 15.99 1.22
CA GLU A 31 -36.75 14.92 0.97
C GLU A 31 -36.02 13.71 0.40
N GLU A 32 -36.25 12.56 1.04
CA GLU A 32 -35.82 11.26 0.52
C GLU A 32 -36.46 11.03 -0.84
N VAL A 33 -35.65 10.94 -1.89
CA VAL A 33 -36.15 10.58 -3.23
C VAL A 33 -36.32 9.08 -3.28
N PHE A 34 -37.57 8.62 -3.10
CA PHE A 34 -37.97 7.26 -3.48
C PHE A 34 -37.96 7.15 -5.01
N ILE A 35 -37.11 6.29 -5.54
CA ILE A 35 -37.17 5.89 -6.95
C ILE A 35 -38.15 4.71 -7.04
N ASP A 36 -39.41 5.00 -7.32
CA ASP A 36 -40.41 4.00 -7.69
C ASP A 36 -40.18 3.63 -9.17
N GLY A 37 -39.68 2.42 -9.44
CA GLY A 37 -39.62 1.91 -10.82
C GLY A 37 -38.47 1.03 -11.24
N LEU A 38 -37.53 0.68 -10.38
CA LEU A 38 -36.59 -0.42 -10.69
C LEU A 38 -36.91 -1.59 -9.75
N GLY A 39 -37.48 -2.64 -10.32
CA GLY A 39 -37.81 -3.86 -9.59
C GLY A 39 -36.62 -4.36 -8.77
N GLU A 40 -36.92 -4.97 -7.62
CA GLU A 40 -35.98 -5.65 -6.70
C GLU A 40 -35.25 -6.84 -7.36
N GLN A 41 -34.57 -6.60 -8.46
CA GLN A 41 -33.68 -7.58 -9.06
C GLN A 41 -32.26 -6.99 -9.13
N GLY A 42 -31.48 -7.29 -8.07
CA GLY A 42 -30.04 -7.31 -8.17
C GLY A 42 -29.23 -6.16 -7.55
N LEU A 43 -29.60 -5.58 -6.43
CA LEU A 43 -28.59 -5.10 -5.49
C LEU A 43 -28.06 -6.32 -4.76
N GLY A 44 -27.12 -7.01 -5.37
CA GLY A 44 -26.32 -8.02 -4.66
C GLY A 44 -25.79 -7.36 -3.41
N LYS A 45 -26.07 -7.95 -2.23
CA LYS A 45 -25.53 -7.51 -0.95
C LYS A 45 -24.02 -7.35 -1.16
N VAL A 46 -23.51 -6.13 -1.13
CA VAL A 46 -22.06 -5.90 -1.19
C VAL A 46 -21.46 -6.72 -0.06
N MET A 47 -20.69 -7.74 -0.42
CA MET A 47 -20.08 -8.63 0.57
C MET A 47 -18.93 -7.84 1.20
N VAL A 48 -19.11 -7.40 2.43
CA VAL A 48 -18.08 -6.72 3.20
C VAL A 48 -17.03 -7.75 3.61
N ILE A 49 -15.78 -7.55 3.20
CA ILE A 49 -14.66 -8.44 3.48
C ILE A 49 -14.20 -8.24 4.94
N LYS A 50 -14.19 -9.31 5.71
CA LYS A 50 -13.75 -9.32 7.12
C LYS A 50 -12.24 -9.49 7.22
N VAL A 51 -11.56 -8.41 7.60
CA VAL A 51 -10.10 -8.35 7.63
C VAL A 51 -9.56 -8.43 9.05
N ALA A 52 -8.69 -9.40 9.31
CA ALA A 52 -7.90 -9.51 10.53
C ALA A 52 -6.49 -8.93 10.33
N ILE A 53 -5.97 -8.21 11.33
CA ILE A 53 -4.58 -7.71 11.31
C ILE A 53 -3.77 -8.44 12.38
N ASN A 54 -2.91 -9.36 11.96
CA ASN A 54 -1.99 -10.01 12.89
C ASN A 54 -0.70 -9.21 13.03
N GLY A 55 -0.56 -8.50 14.18
CA GLY A 55 0.56 -7.61 14.46
C GLY A 55 0.23 -6.12 14.28
N TYR A 56 -0.43 -5.52 15.26
CA TYR A 56 -0.79 -4.09 15.27
C TYR A 56 0.41 -3.21 15.68
N GLY A 57 1.46 -3.25 14.81
CA GLY A 57 2.69 -2.46 14.87
C GLY A 57 2.66 -1.28 13.90
N THR A 58 3.84 -0.84 13.42
CA THR A 58 3.97 0.31 12.49
C THR A 58 3.21 0.09 11.19
N ILE A 59 3.38 -1.06 10.54
CA ILE A 59 2.67 -1.41 9.30
C ILE A 59 1.22 -1.78 9.61
N GLY A 60 0.97 -2.65 10.59
CA GLY A 60 -0.39 -3.11 10.90
C GLY A 60 -1.36 -2.00 11.28
N LYS A 61 -0.91 -0.92 11.92
CA LYS A 61 -1.75 0.27 12.20
C LYS A 61 -2.17 0.97 10.91
N ARG A 62 -1.23 1.11 9.97
CA ARG A 62 -1.47 1.76 8.68
C ARG A 62 -2.40 0.92 7.81
N VAL A 63 -2.17 -0.38 7.75
CA VAL A 63 -3.05 -1.30 7.01
C VAL A 63 -4.45 -1.31 7.62
N ALA A 64 -4.58 -1.37 8.97
CA ALA A 64 -5.87 -1.28 9.62
C ALA A 64 -6.62 0.01 9.29
N ASP A 65 -5.93 1.15 9.32
CA ASP A 65 -6.52 2.44 8.94
C ASP A 65 -6.94 2.48 7.48
N ALA A 66 -6.16 1.87 6.59
CA ALA A 66 -6.47 1.81 5.17
C ALA A 66 -7.66 0.88 4.86
N VAL A 67 -7.79 -0.23 5.60
CA VAL A 67 -8.96 -1.13 5.54
C VAL A 67 -10.20 -0.42 6.04
N ASP A 68 -10.13 0.23 7.20
CA ASP A 68 -11.24 0.96 7.83
C ASP A 68 -11.78 2.10 6.95
N ALA A 69 -10.96 2.62 6.04
CA ALA A 69 -11.36 3.63 5.07
C ALA A 69 -12.13 3.06 3.86
N GLN A 70 -12.15 1.74 3.65
CA GLN A 70 -12.79 1.13 2.49
C GLN A 70 -14.27 0.79 2.75
N ASP A 71 -15.13 1.03 1.77
CA ASP A 71 -16.58 0.73 1.86
C ASP A 71 -16.88 -0.77 1.76
N ASP A 72 -15.95 -1.57 1.21
CA ASP A 72 -16.09 -3.00 0.93
C ASP A 72 -15.33 -3.89 1.92
N MET A 73 -14.79 -3.32 3.02
CA MET A 73 -14.00 -4.04 4.02
C MET A 73 -14.36 -3.62 5.44
N GLU A 74 -14.14 -4.50 6.42
CA GLU A 74 -14.25 -4.19 7.85
C GLU A 74 -13.12 -4.83 8.66
N ILE A 75 -12.64 -4.14 9.71
CA ILE A 75 -11.69 -4.70 10.67
C ILE A 75 -12.45 -5.56 11.69
N VAL A 76 -12.26 -6.88 11.64
CA VAL A 76 -12.83 -7.80 12.65
C VAL A 76 -11.94 -8.00 13.86
N GLY A 77 -10.68 -7.59 13.78
CA GLY A 77 -9.80 -7.54 14.94
C GLY A 77 -8.34 -7.29 14.61
N VAL A 78 -7.61 -6.88 15.64
CA VAL A 78 -6.16 -6.65 15.57
C VAL A 78 -5.46 -7.38 16.71
N THR A 79 -4.25 -7.92 16.48
CA THR A 79 -3.52 -8.64 17.53
C THR A 79 -2.38 -7.82 18.13
N LYS A 80 -2.12 -8.08 19.42
CA LYS A 80 -0.93 -7.63 20.15
C LYS A 80 -0.32 -8.78 20.94
N THR A 81 0.99 -8.80 21.06
CA THR A 81 1.71 -9.81 21.87
C THR A 81 1.63 -9.55 23.38
N ARG A 82 1.37 -8.31 23.76
CA ARG A 82 1.26 -7.86 25.17
C ARG A 82 0.56 -6.48 25.22
N PRO A 83 0.00 -6.12 26.39
CA PRO A 83 -0.53 -4.78 26.64
C PRO A 83 0.51 -3.70 26.35
N SER A 84 0.10 -2.63 25.69
CA SER A 84 0.97 -1.50 25.35
C SER A 84 0.11 -0.33 24.85
N PHE A 85 0.67 0.87 24.71
CA PHE A 85 -0.01 2.03 24.14
C PHE A 85 -0.70 1.73 22.77
N GLY A 86 -0.19 0.75 22.01
CA GLY A 86 -0.87 0.31 20.79
C GLY A 86 -2.27 -0.29 21.04
N CYS A 87 -2.53 -0.82 22.23
CA CYS A 87 -3.88 -1.29 22.61
C CYS A 87 -4.84 -0.11 22.82
N ASP A 88 -4.38 0.99 23.44
CA ASP A 88 -5.20 2.21 23.59
C ASP A 88 -5.63 2.75 22.22
N LEU A 89 -4.73 2.70 21.24
CA LEU A 89 -5.04 3.16 19.87
C LEU A 89 -6.09 2.26 19.20
N ALA A 90 -5.97 0.94 19.33
CA ALA A 90 -6.94 0.00 18.79
C ALA A 90 -8.34 0.22 19.42
N VAL A 91 -8.40 0.31 20.75
CA VAL A 91 -9.64 0.53 21.49
C VAL A 91 -10.30 1.86 21.11
N ARG A 92 -9.53 2.95 21.02
CA ARG A 92 -10.05 4.29 20.61
C ARG A 92 -10.64 4.28 19.20
N LYS A 93 -10.18 3.39 18.32
CA LYS A 93 -10.69 3.22 16.96
C LYS A 93 -11.84 2.21 16.88
N GLY A 94 -12.21 1.58 18.00
CA GLY A 94 -13.25 0.56 18.02
C GLY A 94 -12.80 -0.79 17.44
N TYR A 95 -11.49 -1.01 17.20
CA TYR A 95 -11.00 -2.28 16.69
C TYR A 95 -10.99 -3.34 17.79
N PRO A 96 -11.64 -4.51 17.58
CA PRO A 96 -11.59 -5.61 18.55
C PRO A 96 -10.14 -6.07 18.78
N LEU A 97 -9.75 -6.15 20.05
CA LEU A 97 -8.37 -6.48 20.44
C LEU A 97 -8.26 -7.98 20.76
N TYR A 98 -7.28 -8.63 20.16
CA TYR A 98 -6.93 -10.03 20.40
C TYR A 98 -5.48 -10.16 20.85
N CYS A 99 -5.16 -11.24 21.54
CA CYS A 99 -3.80 -11.66 21.82
C CYS A 99 -3.23 -12.40 20.60
N THR A 100 -1.95 -12.16 20.24
CA THR A 100 -1.28 -12.92 19.18
C THR A 100 -1.12 -14.42 19.55
N PHE A 101 -1.26 -14.75 20.81
CA PHE A 101 -1.08 -16.08 21.37
C PHE A 101 -2.38 -16.61 21.97
N ASP A 102 -2.58 -17.92 21.90
CA ASP A 102 -3.80 -18.58 22.42
C ASP A 102 -3.68 -19.02 23.89
N GLU A 103 -2.49 -18.82 24.52
CA GLU A 103 -2.27 -19.18 25.92
C GLU A 103 -3.06 -18.26 26.87
N LYS A 104 -3.88 -18.87 27.72
CA LYS A 104 -4.81 -18.20 28.64
C LYS A 104 -4.12 -17.12 29.52
N GLU A 105 -2.91 -17.39 29.99
CA GLU A 105 -2.14 -16.46 30.80
C GLU A 105 -1.78 -15.17 30.04
N LYS A 106 -1.45 -15.29 28.76
CA LYS A 106 -1.13 -14.16 27.87
C LYS A 106 -2.39 -13.34 27.56
N ILE A 107 -3.51 -14.00 27.29
CA ILE A 107 -4.81 -13.35 27.10
C ILE A 107 -5.24 -12.62 28.39
N ALA A 108 -5.14 -13.28 29.55
CA ALA A 108 -5.47 -12.69 30.83
C ALA A 108 -4.63 -11.46 31.21
N ALA A 109 -3.42 -11.33 30.67
CA ALA A 109 -2.58 -10.16 30.89
C ALA A 109 -3.22 -8.86 30.38
N PHE A 110 -4.03 -8.92 29.31
CA PHE A 110 -4.76 -7.76 28.79
C PHE A 110 -5.86 -7.31 29.76
N ALA A 111 -6.62 -8.23 30.32
CA ALA A 111 -7.64 -7.91 31.30
C ALA A 111 -7.02 -7.29 32.58
N LYS A 112 -5.86 -7.80 33.04
CA LYS A 112 -5.12 -7.22 34.16
C LYS A 112 -4.63 -5.80 33.88
N ALA A 113 -4.40 -5.46 32.60
CA ALA A 113 -4.02 -4.13 32.16
C ALA A 113 -5.22 -3.22 31.83
N GLY A 114 -6.44 -3.67 32.04
CA GLY A 114 -7.67 -2.90 31.81
C GLY A 114 -8.23 -2.94 30.38
N TYR A 115 -7.76 -3.86 29.54
CA TYR A 115 -8.27 -4.02 28.18
C TYR A 115 -9.23 -5.20 28.05
N THR A 116 -10.31 -5.04 27.30
CA THR A 116 -11.11 -6.15 26.81
C THR A 116 -10.34 -6.85 25.69
N CYS A 117 -9.96 -8.11 25.91
CA CYS A 117 -9.35 -8.97 24.91
C CYS A 117 -10.35 -10.06 24.51
N HIS A 118 -10.66 -10.16 23.21
CA HIS A 118 -11.70 -11.05 22.70
C HIS A 118 -11.25 -12.51 22.54
N GLY A 119 -9.96 -12.79 22.72
CA GLY A 119 -9.40 -14.13 22.61
C GLY A 119 -7.98 -14.14 22.09
N GLY A 120 -7.54 -15.31 21.60
CA GLY A 120 -6.24 -15.52 20.94
C GLY A 120 -6.31 -15.35 19.42
N LEU A 121 -5.22 -15.72 18.76
CA LEU A 121 -5.16 -15.68 17.29
C LEU A 121 -6.19 -16.61 16.66
N THR A 122 -6.39 -17.81 17.20
CA THR A 122 -7.37 -18.77 16.68
C THR A 122 -8.79 -18.19 16.70
N ASP A 123 -9.19 -17.55 17.81
CA ASP A 123 -10.53 -16.93 17.92
C ASP A 123 -10.71 -15.78 16.89
N LEU A 124 -9.64 -15.05 16.55
CA LEU A 124 -9.68 -14.01 15.52
C LEU A 124 -9.83 -14.62 14.12
N LEU A 125 -9.15 -15.72 13.84
CA LEU A 125 -9.22 -16.38 12.53
C LEU A 125 -10.61 -16.96 12.25
N ASP A 126 -11.33 -17.41 13.28
CA ASP A 126 -12.71 -17.95 13.16
C ASP A 126 -13.73 -16.93 12.63
N VAL A 127 -13.42 -15.63 12.74
CA VAL A 127 -14.33 -14.54 12.32
C VAL A 127 -13.82 -13.77 11.08
N ALA A 128 -12.66 -14.12 10.54
CA ALA A 128 -12.01 -13.41 9.44
C ALA A 128 -12.17 -14.13 8.10
N ASP A 129 -12.28 -13.38 7.01
CA ASP A 129 -12.18 -13.91 5.64
C ASP A 129 -10.72 -13.88 5.15
N VAL A 130 -9.96 -12.86 5.58
CA VAL A 130 -8.55 -12.67 5.23
C VAL A 130 -7.76 -12.11 6.41
N VAL A 131 -6.53 -12.59 6.58
CA VAL A 131 -5.59 -12.07 7.58
C VAL A 131 -4.41 -11.38 6.88
N VAL A 132 -4.10 -10.14 7.30
CA VAL A 132 -2.87 -9.46 6.94
C VAL A 132 -1.86 -9.62 8.07
N ASP A 133 -0.83 -10.42 7.84
CA ASP A 133 0.25 -10.64 8.81
C ASP A 133 1.29 -9.53 8.70
N CYS A 134 1.30 -8.65 9.70
CA CYS A 134 2.25 -7.55 9.88
C CYS A 134 3.25 -7.83 11.02
N SER A 135 3.43 -9.09 11.37
CA SER A 135 4.43 -9.51 12.37
C SER A 135 5.85 -9.29 11.85
N PRO A 136 6.86 -9.24 12.75
CA PRO A 136 8.26 -9.13 12.33
C PRO A 136 8.67 -10.27 11.40
N GLY A 137 9.57 -9.99 10.44
CA GLY A 137 10.08 -10.98 9.49
C GLY A 137 10.54 -12.27 10.16
N LYS A 138 10.24 -13.41 9.53
CA LYS A 138 10.37 -14.80 9.99
C LYS A 138 9.31 -15.27 10.98
N VAL A 139 8.51 -14.39 11.57
CA VAL A 139 7.39 -14.79 12.46
C VAL A 139 6.20 -15.22 11.62
N GLY A 140 5.92 -14.53 10.52
CA GLY A 140 4.85 -14.88 9.59
C GLY A 140 4.94 -16.31 9.08
N ALA A 141 6.15 -16.80 8.78
CA ALA A 141 6.38 -18.19 8.38
C ALA A 141 5.86 -19.22 9.41
N ALA A 142 5.98 -18.91 10.71
CA ALA A 142 5.47 -19.77 11.78
C ALA A 142 3.94 -19.71 11.89
N ASN A 143 3.31 -18.60 11.48
CA ASN A 143 1.86 -18.42 11.55
C ASN A 143 1.11 -19.08 10.36
N LYS A 144 1.82 -19.36 9.25
CA LYS A 144 1.20 -19.85 8.00
C LYS A 144 0.32 -21.08 8.19
N SER A 145 0.74 -22.07 8.99
CA SER A 145 -0.05 -23.28 9.23
C SER A 145 -1.39 -22.95 9.87
N ALA A 146 -1.42 -22.03 10.85
CA ALA A 146 -2.66 -21.63 11.50
C ALA A 146 -3.67 -21.00 10.53
N TYR A 147 -3.19 -20.21 9.56
CA TYR A 147 -4.05 -19.59 8.52
C TYR A 147 -4.61 -20.63 7.56
N VAL A 148 -3.76 -21.59 7.14
CA VAL A 148 -4.17 -22.69 6.26
C VAL A 148 -5.18 -23.60 6.97
N ASP A 149 -4.92 -23.96 8.22
CA ASP A 149 -5.78 -24.83 9.00
C ASP A 149 -7.16 -24.20 9.30
N ALA A 150 -7.19 -22.87 9.49
CA ALA A 150 -8.41 -22.09 9.63
C ALA A 150 -9.15 -21.86 8.29
N GLY A 151 -8.53 -22.15 7.15
CA GLY A 151 -9.11 -21.89 5.83
C GLY A 151 -9.22 -20.41 5.47
N VAL A 152 -8.52 -19.52 6.18
CA VAL A 152 -8.52 -18.08 5.99
C VAL A 152 -7.48 -17.69 4.94
N LYS A 153 -7.82 -16.76 4.04
CA LYS A 153 -6.83 -16.21 3.11
C LYS A 153 -5.81 -15.35 3.84
N PHE A 154 -4.56 -15.29 3.35
CA PHE A 154 -3.51 -14.60 4.09
C PHE A 154 -2.58 -13.78 3.20
N ILE A 155 -2.12 -12.64 3.77
CA ILE A 155 -1.16 -11.73 3.14
C ILE A 155 0.03 -11.56 4.09
N PHE A 156 1.24 -11.88 3.59
CA PHE A 156 2.48 -11.59 4.30
C PHE A 156 3.13 -10.31 3.78
N GLN A 157 4.00 -9.70 4.60
CA GLN A 157 4.77 -8.52 4.21
C GLN A 157 6.14 -8.91 3.62
N GLY A 158 6.77 -8.00 2.91
CA GLY A 158 8.04 -8.19 2.21
C GLY A 158 9.26 -8.57 3.07
N GLY A 159 9.10 -8.67 4.38
CA GLY A 159 10.09 -9.26 5.28
C GLY A 159 10.15 -10.78 5.21
N GLU A 160 9.14 -11.44 4.65
CA GLU A 160 9.08 -12.87 4.41
C GLU A 160 9.61 -13.22 3.01
N LYS A 161 10.00 -14.47 2.80
CA LYS A 161 10.53 -14.93 1.51
C LYS A 161 9.41 -15.33 0.54
N HIS A 162 9.65 -15.12 -0.77
CA HIS A 162 8.75 -15.59 -1.83
C HIS A 162 8.42 -17.08 -1.70
N ASP A 163 9.43 -17.92 -1.55
CA ASP A 163 9.30 -19.39 -1.51
C ASP A 163 8.38 -19.88 -0.37
N MET A 164 8.17 -19.08 0.67
CA MET A 164 7.27 -19.43 1.78
C MET A 164 5.82 -19.51 1.32
N VAL A 165 5.40 -18.66 0.39
CA VAL A 165 4.03 -18.60 -0.12
C VAL A 165 3.95 -19.15 -1.55
N GLY A 166 4.97 -18.90 -2.36
CA GLY A 166 5.01 -19.18 -3.79
C GLY A 166 4.36 -18.11 -4.66
N MET A 167 3.80 -17.07 -4.02
CA MET A 167 3.18 -15.92 -4.68
C MET A 167 3.69 -14.62 -4.05
N SER A 168 3.92 -13.62 -4.88
CA SER A 168 4.22 -12.25 -4.47
C SER A 168 3.31 -11.29 -5.22
N TYR A 169 3.11 -10.09 -4.69
CA TYR A 169 2.12 -9.16 -5.18
C TYR A 169 2.65 -7.72 -5.26
N THR A 170 2.40 -7.07 -6.38
CA THR A 170 2.22 -5.64 -6.55
C THR A 170 1.07 -5.40 -7.53
N SER A 171 0.24 -4.40 -7.30
CA SER A 171 -0.99 -4.18 -8.05
C SER A 171 -0.76 -4.07 -9.56
N SER A 172 0.18 -3.23 -9.99
CA SER A 172 0.43 -2.97 -11.42
C SER A 172 1.21 -4.08 -12.14
N ALA A 173 1.86 -5.01 -11.42
CA ALA A 173 2.69 -6.04 -12.05
C ALA A 173 1.96 -7.37 -12.27
N ASN A 174 1.17 -7.83 -11.29
CA ASN A 174 0.66 -9.19 -11.31
C ASN A 174 -0.65 -9.41 -10.54
N HIS A 175 -1.53 -8.41 -10.50
CA HIS A 175 -2.82 -8.50 -9.82
C HIS A 175 -3.64 -9.73 -10.25
N GLU A 176 -3.77 -9.94 -11.56
CA GLU A 176 -4.55 -11.05 -12.12
C GLU A 176 -4.03 -12.43 -11.68
N ALA A 177 -2.71 -12.60 -11.57
CA ALA A 177 -2.10 -13.84 -11.11
C ALA A 177 -2.41 -14.16 -9.63
N ASN A 178 -2.85 -13.17 -8.87
CA ASN A 178 -3.19 -13.29 -7.46
C ASN A 178 -4.71 -13.41 -7.20
N LEU A 179 -5.54 -13.47 -8.26
CA LEU A 179 -6.99 -13.62 -8.10
C LEU A 179 -7.34 -14.97 -7.48
N ASN A 180 -8.11 -14.93 -6.39
CA ASN A 180 -8.65 -16.09 -5.68
C ASN A 180 -7.61 -17.06 -5.08
N VAL A 181 -6.31 -16.74 -5.08
CA VAL A 181 -5.30 -17.60 -4.45
C VAL A 181 -5.48 -17.64 -2.92
N ALA A 182 -4.97 -18.68 -2.29
CA ALA A 182 -5.08 -18.86 -0.84
C ALA A 182 -4.27 -17.83 -0.06
N GLY A 183 -3.12 -17.41 -0.58
CA GLY A 183 -2.28 -16.43 0.08
C GLY A 183 -1.23 -15.83 -0.85
N THR A 184 -0.74 -14.67 -0.48
CA THR A 184 0.31 -13.95 -1.21
C THR A 184 1.25 -13.21 -0.25
N ARG A 185 2.30 -12.65 -0.78
CA ARG A 185 3.20 -11.75 -0.08
C ARG A 185 3.24 -10.41 -0.80
N VAL A 186 2.78 -9.36 -0.17
CA VAL A 186 3.06 -8.00 -0.65
C VAL A 186 4.57 -7.78 -0.55
N VAL A 187 5.21 -7.44 -1.66
CA VAL A 187 6.67 -7.29 -1.73
C VAL A 187 7.18 -6.14 -0.87
N SER A 188 8.51 -6.02 -0.71
CA SER A 188 9.10 -4.96 0.10
C SER A 188 8.88 -3.57 -0.52
N CYS A 189 8.97 -2.52 0.32
CA CYS A 189 8.91 -1.13 -0.12
C CYS A 189 9.85 -0.82 -1.30
N ASN A 190 11.10 -1.29 -1.25
CA ASN A 190 12.02 -1.10 -2.36
C ASN A 190 11.55 -1.79 -3.65
N THR A 191 11.01 -2.99 -3.51
CA THR A 191 10.49 -3.76 -4.66
C THR A 191 9.23 -3.13 -5.23
N THR A 192 8.31 -2.68 -4.37
CA THR A 192 7.13 -1.90 -4.76
C THR A 192 7.53 -0.65 -5.54
N GLY A 193 8.48 0.11 -5.00
CA GLY A 193 8.96 1.34 -5.67
C GLY A 193 9.60 1.08 -7.03
N LEU A 194 10.41 0.02 -7.15
CA LEU A 194 10.99 -0.38 -8.45
C LEU A 194 9.90 -0.83 -9.42
N SER A 195 8.96 -1.66 -8.97
CA SER A 195 7.90 -2.19 -9.84
C SER A 195 7.06 -1.08 -10.44
N ARG A 196 6.67 -0.07 -9.67
CA ARG A 196 5.83 1.03 -10.16
C ARG A 196 6.46 1.83 -11.29
N THR A 197 7.78 2.03 -11.28
CA THR A 197 8.47 2.78 -12.34
C THR A 197 8.96 1.88 -13.48
N LEU A 198 9.33 0.62 -13.20
CA LEU A 198 9.90 -0.28 -14.20
C LEU A 198 8.84 -1.05 -15.01
N VAL A 199 7.71 -1.43 -14.40
CA VAL A 199 6.66 -2.17 -15.11
C VAL A 199 6.08 -1.40 -16.27
N PRO A 200 5.70 -0.10 -16.16
CA PRO A 200 5.25 0.67 -17.31
C PRO A 200 6.29 0.79 -18.43
N LEU A 201 7.57 0.92 -18.09
CA LEU A 201 8.65 0.94 -19.06
C LEU A 201 8.77 -0.41 -19.79
N TYR A 202 8.71 -1.53 -19.04
CA TYR A 202 8.74 -2.85 -19.63
C TYR A 202 7.53 -3.10 -20.55
N GLU A 203 6.33 -2.74 -20.12
CA GLU A 203 5.11 -2.89 -20.92
C GLU A 203 5.17 -2.09 -22.22
N HIS A 204 5.80 -0.91 -22.20
CA HIS A 204 6.01 -0.11 -23.41
C HIS A 204 7.07 -0.70 -24.33
N CYS A 205 8.20 -1.15 -23.77
CA CYS A 205 9.40 -1.53 -24.55
C CYS A 205 9.46 -3.03 -24.90
N GLY A 206 8.74 -3.90 -24.17
CA GLY A 206 8.77 -5.37 -24.32
C GLY A 206 10.02 -6.04 -23.76
N SER A 207 11.08 -5.29 -23.46
CA SER A 207 12.27 -5.76 -22.75
C SER A 207 12.92 -4.64 -21.95
N LEU A 208 13.57 -5.00 -20.84
CA LEU A 208 14.20 -4.02 -19.97
C LEU A 208 15.34 -4.67 -19.20
N LYS A 209 16.52 -4.06 -19.25
CA LYS A 209 17.63 -4.40 -18.36
C LYS A 209 17.88 -3.24 -17.41
N VAL A 210 18.07 -3.54 -16.12
CA VAL A 210 18.16 -2.52 -15.07
C VAL A 210 19.35 -2.77 -14.16
N GLU A 211 20.09 -1.71 -13.88
CA GLU A 211 21.06 -1.67 -12.79
C GLU A 211 20.68 -0.59 -11.79
N CYS A 212 20.59 -0.94 -10.52
CA CYS A 212 20.13 -0.01 -9.52
C CYS A 212 20.87 -0.11 -8.19
N THR A 213 20.98 1.02 -7.51
CA THR A 213 21.54 1.11 -6.17
C THR A 213 20.49 1.63 -5.21
N MET A 214 20.17 0.79 -4.20
CA MET A 214 19.29 1.15 -3.09
C MET A 214 20.09 1.91 -2.05
N ILE A 215 19.88 3.21 -1.90
CA ILE A 215 20.40 4.04 -0.83
C ILE A 215 19.35 4.01 0.28
N ARG A 216 19.58 3.10 1.25
CA ARG A 216 18.59 2.76 2.26
C ARG A 216 18.83 3.50 3.55
N ARG A 217 17.75 3.91 4.22
CA ARG A 217 17.82 4.38 5.61
C ARG A 217 18.48 3.33 6.51
N ALA A 218 19.08 3.79 7.60
CA ALA A 218 19.85 2.96 8.53
C ALA A 218 18.96 1.98 9.31
N ALA A 219 17.83 2.47 9.82
CA ALA A 219 16.94 1.74 10.70
C ALA A 219 15.52 2.32 10.65
N ASP A 220 14.53 1.56 11.13
CA ASP A 220 13.17 2.07 11.38
C ASP A 220 13.18 3.13 12.48
N PRO A 221 12.28 4.12 12.47
CA PRO A 221 12.21 5.17 13.48
C PRO A 221 12.12 4.64 14.92
N GLY A 222 11.50 3.46 15.10
CA GLY A 222 11.42 2.78 16.40
C GLY A 222 12.63 1.92 16.77
N ASP A 223 13.65 1.85 15.92
CA ASP A 223 14.77 0.89 16.06
C ASP A 223 16.08 1.59 16.47
N SER A 224 16.11 2.12 17.68
CA SER A 224 17.20 2.95 18.21
C SER A 224 18.56 2.25 18.36
N LYS A 225 18.62 0.93 18.17
CA LYS A 225 19.84 0.12 18.38
C LYS A 225 20.47 -0.42 17.08
N LYS A 226 19.86 -0.15 15.93
CA LYS A 226 20.31 -0.68 14.62
C LYS A 226 20.73 0.43 13.68
N GLY A 227 21.52 0.04 12.68
CA GLY A 227 21.97 0.90 11.59
C GLY A 227 23.27 1.64 11.88
N PRO A 228 23.92 2.19 10.83
CA PRO A 228 25.08 3.04 10.97
C PRO A 228 24.69 4.41 11.55
N ILE A 229 25.53 4.93 12.46
CA ILE A 229 25.37 6.28 13.04
C ILE A 229 26.18 7.29 12.24
N ASN A 230 27.42 6.96 11.92
CA ASN A 230 28.35 7.87 11.23
C ASN A 230 29.20 7.09 10.21
N ALA A 231 28.54 6.27 9.40
CA ALA A 231 29.16 5.42 8.40
C ALA A 231 28.18 5.07 7.28
N ILE A 232 28.70 4.75 6.09
CA ILE A 232 27.96 4.12 5.00
C ILE A 232 28.22 2.62 5.07
N LYS A 233 27.16 1.81 5.16
CA LYS A 233 27.25 0.35 5.26
C LYS A 233 26.80 -0.34 3.97
N PRO A 234 27.72 -0.81 3.12
CA PRO A 234 27.35 -1.56 1.92
C PRO A 234 26.82 -2.97 2.29
N VAL A 235 25.93 -3.49 1.48
CA VAL A 235 25.55 -4.91 1.47
C VAL A 235 26.53 -5.63 0.57
N LEU A 236 27.43 -6.43 1.17
CA LEU A 236 28.53 -7.14 0.46
C LEU A 236 28.03 -8.41 -0.27
N LYS A 237 26.90 -8.29 -0.94
CA LYS A 237 26.31 -9.34 -1.77
C LYS A 237 25.68 -8.71 -3.01
N VAL A 238 26.11 -9.14 -4.19
CA VAL A 238 25.56 -8.71 -5.48
C VAL A 238 25.06 -9.94 -6.22
N PRO A 239 23.82 -9.93 -6.74
CA PRO A 239 22.81 -8.90 -6.50
C PRO A 239 22.38 -8.84 -5.02
N SER A 240 21.99 -7.64 -4.55
CA SER A 240 21.23 -7.56 -3.31
C SER A 240 19.85 -8.21 -3.52
N HIS A 241 19.16 -8.57 -2.45
CA HIS A 241 17.89 -9.31 -2.57
C HIS A 241 16.77 -8.54 -3.30
N HIS A 242 16.91 -7.22 -3.50
CA HIS A 242 15.86 -6.37 -4.08
C HIS A 242 15.63 -6.64 -5.58
N GLY A 243 16.71 -6.82 -6.37
CA GLY A 243 16.58 -7.18 -7.79
C GLY A 243 15.86 -8.52 -7.98
N PRO A 244 16.36 -9.62 -7.40
CA PRO A 244 15.65 -10.90 -7.41
C PRO A 244 14.22 -10.82 -6.89
N ASP A 245 13.90 -9.91 -5.95
CA ASP A 245 12.56 -9.72 -5.42
C ASP A 245 11.61 -9.08 -6.45
N VAL A 246 12.08 -8.15 -7.30
CA VAL A 246 11.31 -7.62 -8.46
C VAL A 246 10.93 -8.74 -9.41
N MET A 247 11.86 -9.67 -9.68
CA MET A 247 11.61 -10.82 -10.58
C MET A 247 10.55 -11.79 -10.02
N THR A 248 10.19 -11.70 -8.74
CA THR A 248 9.07 -12.51 -8.20
C THR A 248 7.69 -12.00 -8.61
N VAL A 249 7.59 -10.75 -9.06
CA VAL A 249 6.35 -10.13 -9.53
C VAL A 249 6.36 -9.81 -11.03
N LYS A 250 7.55 -9.58 -11.60
CA LYS A 250 7.76 -9.35 -13.04
C LYS A 250 9.06 -10.04 -13.48
N PRO A 251 9.02 -11.36 -13.73
CA PRO A 251 10.23 -12.16 -14.02
C PRO A 251 10.94 -11.78 -15.33
N GLU A 252 10.26 -11.09 -16.21
CA GLU A 252 10.79 -10.69 -17.51
C GLU A 252 11.72 -9.46 -17.43
N ILE A 253 11.77 -8.73 -16.31
CA ILE A 253 12.70 -7.62 -16.11
C ILE A 253 14.06 -8.16 -15.67
N ASP A 254 15.09 -7.99 -16.51
CA ASP A 254 16.47 -8.31 -16.16
C ASP A 254 17.02 -7.22 -15.22
N ILE A 255 17.10 -7.48 -13.95
CA ILE A 255 17.49 -6.49 -12.94
C ILE A 255 18.62 -6.97 -12.04
N ASN A 256 19.66 -6.16 -11.94
CA ASN A 256 20.73 -6.31 -10.97
C ASN A 256 20.72 -5.16 -9.97
N SER A 257 21.00 -5.46 -8.70
CA SER A 257 20.88 -4.45 -7.65
C SER A 257 22.00 -4.51 -6.62
N MET A 258 22.46 -3.33 -6.20
CA MET A 258 23.31 -3.13 -5.04
C MET A 258 22.55 -2.38 -3.96
N ALA A 259 23.03 -2.40 -2.71
CA ALA A 259 22.40 -1.68 -1.62
C ALA A 259 23.43 -1.16 -0.62
N VAL A 260 23.16 0.04 -0.11
CA VAL A 260 23.90 0.66 0.99
C VAL A 260 22.93 1.17 2.04
N ALA A 261 23.30 1.13 3.30
CA ALA A 261 22.56 1.81 4.38
C ALA A 261 23.33 3.07 4.79
N VAL A 262 22.61 4.17 4.91
CA VAL A 262 23.15 5.51 5.28
C VAL A 262 22.51 6.00 6.58
N PRO A 263 23.18 6.90 7.34
CA PRO A 263 22.68 7.41 8.61
C PRO A 263 21.47 8.35 8.46
N THR A 264 20.33 7.81 8.06
CA THR A 264 19.06 8.52 8.00
C THR A 264 17.91 7.60 8.39
N THR A 265 16.79 8.16 8.83
CA THR A 265 15.53 7.46 9.06
C THR A 265 14.45 7.92 8.07
N LEU A 266 14.78 8.86 7.19
CA LEU A 266 13.84 9.51 6.28
C LEU A 266 13.95 8.93 4.87
N MET A 267 13.04 8.04 4.52
CA MET A 267 12.86 7.45 3.20
C MET A 267 14.07 6.61 2.70
N HIS A 268 13.87 5.88 1.66
CA HIS A 268 14.91 5.34 0.78
C HIS A 268 15.04 6.21 -0.46
N CYS A 269 16.22 6.22 -1.06
CA CYS A 269 16.44 6.77 -2.39
C CYS A 269 17.02 5.68 -3.29
N HIS A 270 16.51 5.54 -4.49
CA HIS A 270 17.07 4.64 -5.50
C HIS A 270 17.74 5.45 -6.59
N SER A 271 18.97 5.05 -6.96
CA SER A 271 19.64 5.46 -8.19
C SER A 271 19.48 4.34 -9.20
N ILE A 272 18.85 4.64 -10.34
CA ILE A 272 18.44 3.62 -11.32
C ILE A 272 19.02 3.99 -12.69
N VAL A 273 19.56 2.97 -13.35
CA VAL A 273 19.98 3.00 -14.74
C VAL A 273 19.23 1.89 -15.47
N ALA A 274 18.36 2.27 -16.41
CA ALA A 274 17.60 1.33 -17.20
C ALA A 274 18.05 1.36 -18.66
N PHE A 275 18.34 0.19 -19.23
CA PHE A 275 18.75 0.02 -20.61
C PHE A 275 17.55 -0.43 -21.43
N LEU A 276 17.09 0.46 -22.31
CA LEU A 276 15.94 0.23 -23.18
C LEU A 276 16.42 -0.45 -24.48
N PRO A 277 15.56 -1.26 -25.14
CA PRO A 277 15.92 -1.86 -26.42
C PRO A 277 16.09 -0.80 -27.51
N GLU A 278 16.82 -1.13 -28.58
CA GLU A 278 16.87 -0.27 -29.76
C GLU A 278 15.47 -0.07 -30.35
N GLY A 279 15.20 1.14 -30.79
CA GLY A 279 13.89 1.46 -31.40
C GLY A 279 12.75 1.63 -30.40
N HIS A 280 13.02 1.80 -29.10
CA HIS A 280 12.02 1.98 -28.04
C HIS A 280 11.10 3.20 -28.25
N GLY A 281 11.49 4.19 -29.06
CA GLY A 281 10.64 5.33 -29.43
C GLY A 281 10.37 6.36 -28.31
N LEU A 282 10.98 6.18 -27.12
CA LEU A 282 10.79 7.08 -25.99
C LEU A 282 11.75 8.26 -26.04
N THR A 283 11.35 9.37 -25.46
CA THR A 283 12.13 10.55 -25.07
C THR A 283 12.02 10.73 -23.56
N THR A 284 12.83 11.57 -22.95
CA THR A 284 12.67 11.92 -21.52
C THR A 284 11.24 12.38 -21.23
N ALA A 285 10.68 13.26 -22.08
CA ALA A 285 9.32 13.76 -21.89
C ALA A 285 8.25 12.67 -21.97
N SER A 286 8.40 11.69 -22.89
CA SER A 286 7.43 10.58 -22.98
C SER A 286 7.58 9.57 -21.86
N VAL A 287 8.78 9.38 -21.29
CA VAL A 287 8.96 8.59 -20.06
C VAL A 287 8.25 9.25 -18.87
N LEU A 288 8.42 10.56 -18.69
CA LEU A 288 7.71 11.31 -17.65
C LEU A 288 6.20 11.22 -17.81
N LYS A 289 5.70 11.35 -19.05
CA LYS A 289 4.28 11.18 -19.35
C LYS A 289 3.78 9.77 -19.00
N LEU A 290 4.53 8.73 -19.37
CA LEU A 290 4.20 7.34 -19.07
C LEU A 290 4.08 7.10 -17.56
N TRP A 291 4.98 7.67 -16.77
CA TRP A 291 4.92 7.59 -15.32
C TRP A 291 3.80 8.45 -14.71
N ALA A 292 3.49 9.61 -15.29
CA ALA A 292 2.38 10.47 -14.83
C ALA A 292 1.00 9.80 -15.02
N GLU A 293 0.88 8.82 -15.91
CA GLU A 293 -0.33 8.01 -16.08
C GLU A 293 -0.48 6.92 -15.00
N HIS A 294 0.58 6.66 -14.20
CA HIS A 294 0.52 5.71 -13.09
C HIS A 294 0.03 6.42 -11.81
N PRO A 295 -1.06 5.96 -11.18
CA PRO A 295 -1.74 6.70 -10.09
C PRO A 295 -0.89 6.88 -8.82
N ARG A 296 0.17 6.07 -8.65
CA ARG A 296 1.01 6.07 -7.44
C ARG A 296 2.45 6.51 -7.74
N ILE A 297 2.62 7.41 -8.69
CA ILE A 297 3.90 8.09 -8.97
C ILE A 297 3.66 9.59 -8.95
N ILE A 298 4.42 10.31 -8.13
CA ILE A 298 4.51 11.76 -8.14
C ILE A 298 5.77 12.16 -8.88
N ILE A 299 5.65 13.02 -9.87
CA ILE A 299 6.76 13.62 -10.61
C ILE A 299 6.81 15.09 -10.25
N MET A 300 7.94 15.57 -9.80
CA MET A 300 8.09 16.96 -9.39
C MET A 300 9.48 17.49 -9.75
N ASN A 301 9.53 18.71 -10.28
CA ASN A 301 10.79 19.41 -10.51
C ASN A 301 11.34 19.92 -9.18
N GLY A 302 12.47 19.35 -8.75
CA GLY A 302 13.09 19.68 -7.46
C GLY A 302 13.63 21.09 -7.41
N GLY A 303 14.23 21.56 -8.51
CA GLY A 303 14.79 22.91 -8.61
C GLY A 303 13.73 24.01 -8.55
N GLU A 304 12.55 23.80 -9.15
CA GLU A 304 11.45 24.77 -9.14
C GLU A 304 10.69 24.80 -7.82
N THR A 305 10.53 23.64 -7.18
CA THR A 305 9.74 23.47 -5.95
C THR A 305 10.57 23.56 -4.67
N ASN A 306 11.91 23.55 -4.78
CA ASN A 306 12.87 23.39 -3.68
C ASN A 306 12.69 22.09 -2.88
N ILE A 307 12.12 21.02 -3.49
CA ILE A 307 12.00 19.69 -2.90
C ILE A 307 13.11 18.81 -3.50
N THR A 308 14.31 18.91 -2.95
CA THR A 308 15.53 18.31 -3.49
C THR A 308 16.08 17.15 -2.64
N THR A 309 15.52 16.94 -1.46
CA THR A 309 15.95 15.93 -0.51
C THR A 309 14.78 15.06 -0.03
N THR A 310 15.10 13.88 0.49
CA THR A 310 14.09 13.00 1.11
C THR A 310 13.44 13.64 2.35
N ALA A 311 14.10 14.56 3.02
CA ALA A 311 13.52 15.30 4.15
C ALA A 311 12.42 16.27 3.69
N GLU A 312 12.65 17.00 2.59
CA GLU A 312 11.66 17.90 1.98
C GLU A 312 10.50 17.13 1.37
N VAL A 313 10.73 15.95 0.79
CA VAL A 313 9.65 15.05 0.35
C VAL A 313 8.77 14.61 1.53
N MET A 314 9.36 14.32 2.69
CA MET A 314 8.59 14.00 3.89
C MET A 314 7.80 15.21 4.41
N GLU A 315 8.37 16.41 4.31
CA GLU A 315 7.66 17.63 4.69
C GLU A 315 6.52 17.93 3.72
N TYR A 316 6.75 17.80 2.41
CA TYR A 316 5.68 17.85 1.41
C TYR A 316 4.51 16.93 1.74
N ALA A 317 4.77 15.68 2.14
CA ALA A 317 3.71 14.76 2.53
C ALA A 317 2.89 15.27 3.73
N ARG A 318 3.52 15.97 4.68
CA ARG A 318 2.84 16.61 5.82
C ARG A 318 2.04 17.82 5.38
N ASP A 319 2.63 18.67 4.54
CA ASP A 319 2.01 19.91 4.04
C ASP A 319 0.72 19.61 3.25
N ILE A 320 0.69 18.54 2.47
CA ILE A 320 -0.53 18.09 1.79
C ILE A 320 -1.50 17.32 2.70
N GLY A 321 -1.29 17.33 4.02
CA GLY A 321 -2.20 16.77 5.01
C GLY A 321 -2.18 15.26 5.15
N ARG A 322 -1.14 14.56 4.65
CA ARG A 322 -1.03 13.10 4.80
C ARG A 322 -0.89 12.70 6.26
N LYS A 323 -1.74 11.79 6.70
CA LYS A 323 -1.68 11.23 8.05
C LYS A 323 -0.30 10.63 8.31
N TRP A 324 0.32 10.98 9.43
CA TRP A 324 1.68 10.60 9.80
C TRP A 324 2.79 11.07 8.83
N GLY A 325 2.48 11.92 7.86
CA GLY A 325 3.38 12.28 6.78
C GLY A 325 3.61 11.13 5.80
N ASP A 326 2.67 10.21 5.66
CA ASP A 326 2.77 9.04 4.80
C ASP A 326 2.62 9.41 3.33
N LEU A 327 3.66 9.22 2.54
CA LEU A 327 3.59 9.31 1.08
C LEU A 327 3.44 7.89 0.52
N HIS A 328 2.27 7.57 0.02
CA HIS A 328 1.99 6.24 -0.54
C HIS A 328 2.51 6.08 -1.96
N GLU A 329 2.74 7.19 -2.63
CA GLU A 329 3.28 7.28 -3.97
C GLU A 329 4.83 7.18 -3.96
N ILE A 330 5.39 6.81 -5.11
CA ILE A 330 6.81 6.96 -5.38
C ILE A 330 7.06 8.39 -5.84
N PHE A 331 8.07 9.02 -5.29
CA PHE A 331 8.46 10.38 -5.68
C PHE A 331 9.63 10.31 -6.66
N VAL A 332 9.47 10.91 -7.84
CA VAL A 332 10.49 11.00 -8.89
C VAL A 332 10.86 12.46 -9.08
N TRP A 333 12.15 12.79 -8.98
CA TRP A 333 12.66 14.12 -9.32
C TRP A 333 12.74 14.26 -10.83
N GLU A 334 11.91 15.12 -11.43
CA GLU A 334 11.84 15.35 -12.88
C GLU A 334 13.18 15.78 -13.47
N ASP A 335 13.83 16.77 -12.84
CA ASP A 335 15.14 17.31 -13.22
C ASP A 335 16.30 16.30 -13.07
N GLY A 336 16.06 15.20 -12.34
CA GLY A 336 16.96 14.05 -12.24
C GLY A 336 16.73 12.97 -13.30
N VAL A 337 15.74 13.12 -14.21
CA VAL A 337 15.42 12.11 -15.24
C VAL A 337 16.12 12.49 -16.55
N LYS A 338 16.92 11.58 -17.10
CA LYS A 338 17.57 11.76 -18.39
C LYS A 338 17.56 10.47 -19.20
N LEU A 339 17.02 10.52 -20.40
CA LEU A 339 17.21 9.49 -21.41
C LEU A 339 18.30 9.94 -22.39
N ASP A 340 19.38 9.16 -22.48
CA ASP A 340 20.54 9.41 -23.36
C ASP A 340 20.75 8.18 -24.25
N GLY A 341 20.39 8.28 -25.51
CA GLY A 341 20.32 7.11 -26.39
C GLY A 341 19.32 6.09 -25.83
N ASN A 342 19.79 4.90 -25.56
CA ASN A 342 18.98 3.81 -24.98
C ASN A 342 19.12 3.70 -23.45
N THR A 343 19.78 4.65 -22.79
CA THR A 343 20.05 4.58 -21.36
C THR A 343 19.26 5.64 -20.61
N LEU A 344 18.35 5.21 -19.74
CA LEU A 344 17.55 6.05 -18.87
C LEU A 344 18.16 6.10 -17.46
N TYR A 345 18.41 7.31 -16.98
CA TYR A 345 18.91 7.59 -15.64
C TYR A 345 17.84 8.32 -14.84
N TYR A 346 17.63 7.91 -13.58
CA TYR A 346 16.76 8.66 -12.69
C TYR A 346 16.95 8.32 -11.20
N PHE A 347 16.44 9.21 -10.35
CA PHE A 347 16.32 8.99 -8.92
C PHE A 347 14.85 8.94 -8.51
N GLN A 348 14.58 8.08 -7.55
CA GLN A 348 13.25 8.04 -6.90
C GLN A 348 13.39 7.89 -5.39
N ALA A 349 12.45 8.47 -4.64
CA ALA A 349 12.35 8.31 -3.20
C ALA A 349 11.11 7.46 -2.82
N ILE A 350 11.26 6.66 -1.77
CA ILE A 350 10.25 5.72 -1.29
C ILE A 350 10.06 5.88 0.21
N HIS A 351 8.82 6.15 0.64
CA HIS A 351 8.47 6.16 2.04
C HIS A 351 8.13 4.74 2.49
N GLN A 352 9.10 4.08 3.10
CA GLN A 352 9.12 2.64 3.36
C GLN A 352 8.03 2.13 4.31
N GLU A 353 7.42 2.99 5.14
CA GLU A 353 6.31 2.60 6.00
C GLU A 353 4.95 2.73 5.31
N SER A 354 4.88 3.37 4.15
CA SER A 354 3.59 3.74 3.56
C SER A 354 3.36 3.26 2.13
N ASP A 355 4.38 3.15 1.28
CA ASP A 355 4.21 2.78 -0.13
C ASP A 355 3.57 1.39 -0.35
N VAL A 356 3.78 0.47 0.59
CA VAL A 356 3.18 -0.88 0.58
C VAL A 356 1.74 -0.93 1.10
N ILE A 357 1.26 0.11 1.78
CA ILE A 357 -0.06 0.08 2.41
C ILE A 357 -1.19 -0.10 1.40
N PRO A 358 -1.29 0.71 0.32
CA PRO A 358 -2.32 0.52 -0.67
C PRO A 358 -2.21 -0.82 -1.41
N GLU A 359 -1.00 -1.38 -1.55
CA GLU A 359 -0.80 -2.71 -2.13
C GLU A 359 -1.46 -3.82 -1.29
N ASN A 360 -1.49 -3.68 0.04
CA ASN A 360 -2.20 -4.63 0.90
C ASN A 360 -3.71 -4.62 0.65
N ILE A 361 -4.29 -3.44 0.45
CA ILE A 361 -5.73 -3.29 0.19
C ILE A 361 -6.09 -3.91 -1.17
N ASP A 362 -5.29 -3.63 -2.20
CA ASP A 362 -5.49 -4.22 -3.52
C ASP A 362 -5.28 -5.74 -3.51
N ALA A 363 -4.31 -6.25 -2.73
CA ALA A 363 -4.09 -7.68 -2.55
C ALA A 363 -5.29 -8.35 -1.87
N ILE A 364 -5.94 -7.71 -0.89
CA ILE A 364 -7.18 -8.23 -0.28
C ILE A 364 -8.24 -8.45 -1.36
N ARG A 365 -8.49 -7.45 -2.22
CA ARG A 365 -9.47 -7.56 -3.31
C ARG A 365 -9.11 -8.67 -4.30
N ALA A 366 -7.83 -8.77 -4.67
CA ALA A 366 -7.36 -9.84 -5.55
C ALA A 366 -7.59 -11.22 -4.94
N LEU A 367 -7.16 -11.44 -3.70
CA LEU A 367 -7.33 -12.73 -3.02
C LEU A 367 -8.81 -13.11 -2.86
N MET A 368 -9.65 -12.15 -2.54
CA MET A 368 -11.10 -12.37 -2.38
C MET A 368 -11.83 -12.44 -3.73
N GLY A 369 -11.18 -12.11 -4.85
CA GLY A 369 -11.78 -12.12 -6.18
C GLY A 369 -12.87 -11.08 -6.38
N THR A 370 -12.89 -10.02 -5.54
CA THR A 370 -13.93 -8.97 -5.58
C THR A 370 -13.63 -7.89 -6.62
N GLU A 371 -12.39 -7.81 -7.10
CA GLU A 371 -11.98 -6.91 -8.19
C GLU A 371 -10.93 -7.61 -9.05
N SER A 372 -11.19 -7.72 -10.34
CA SER A 372 -10.28 -8.39 -11.28
C SER A 372 -9.37 -7.43 -12.04
N ASP A 373 -9.76 -6.17 -12.20
CA ASP A 373 -8.95 -5.13 -12.81
C ASP A 373 -8.17 -4.37 -11.75
N TRP A 374 -6.83 -4.43 -11.81
CA TRP A 374 -5.98 -3.75 -10.87
C TRP A 374 -6.18 -2.22 -10.87
N ARG A 375 -6.51 -1.62 -12.02
CA ARG A 375 -6.74 -0.17 -12.12
C ARG A 375 -7.98 0.26 -11.35
N VAL A 376 -9.02 -0.56 -11.42
CA VAL A 376 -10.27 -0.32 -10.67
C VAL A 376 -10.02 -0.51 -9.18
N SER A 377 -9.29 -1.56 -8.78
CA SER A 377 -8.89 -1.78 -7.38
C SER A 377 -8.09 -0.60 -6.84
N VAL A 378 -7.05 -0.18 -7.56
CA VAL A 378 -6.19 0.97 -7.19
C VAL A 378 -7.02 2.25 -7.08
N ALA A 379 -7.91 2.53 -8.03
CA ALA A 379 -8.76 3.72 -7.97
C ALA A 379 -9.70 3.74 -6.76
N LYS A 380 -10.27 2.60 -6.37
CA LYS A 380 -11.07 2.46 -5.14
C LYS A 380 -10.22 2.70 -3.90
N THR A 381 -9.08 2.02 -3.82
CA THR A 381 -8.14 2.12 -2.69
C THR A 381 -7.67 3.55 -2.49
N ASP A 382 -7.18 4.19 -3.55
CA ASP A 382 -6.58 5.52 -3.49
C ASP A 382 -7.64 6.59 -3.18
N LYS A 383 -8.84 6.49 -3.75
CA LYS A 383 -9.97 7.36 -3.40
C LYS A 383 -10.26 7.36 -1.91
N ALA A 384 -10.28 6.18 -1.29
CA ALA A 384 -10.58 6.05 0.14
C ALA A 384 -9.42 6.54 1.03
N ILE A 385 -8.17 6.16 0.70
CA ILE A 385 -7.00 6.52 1.50
C ILE A 385 -6.66 8.00 1.34
N PHE A 386 -6.82 8.58 0.13
CA PHE A 386 -6.44 9.97 -0.16
C PHE A 386 -7.58 10.97 0.08
N ALA A 387 -8.83 10.52 0.23
CA ALA A 387 -9.97 11.39 0.55
C ALA A 387 -9.85 12.14 1.89
N TYR A 388 -8.92 11.70 2.74
CA TYR A 388 -8.60 12.37 4.02
C TYR A 388 -7.75 13.64 3.86
N ASN A 389 -7.33 13.95 2.64
CA ASN A 389 -6.45 15.09 2.36
C ASN A 389 -7.30 16.29 1.96
N GLY A 390 -7.77 17.04 2.91
CA GLY A 390 -8.59 18.25 2.72
C GLY A 390 -7.94 19.35 1.84
N LEU A 391 -7.49 18.98 0.63
CA LEU A 391 -7.10 19.87 -0.46
C LEU A 391 -8.01 19.62 -1.66
#